data_b2214e2b3b12855365c1037765163f37
#
_entry.id   b2214e2b3b12855365c1037765163f37
#
_cell.length_a   1.000
_cell.length_b   1.000
_cell.length_c   1.000
_cell.angle_alpha   90.00
_cell.angle_beta   90.00
_cell.angle_gamma   90.00
#
_symmetry.space_group_name_H-M   'P 1'
#
loop_
_entity.id
_entity.type
_entity.pdbx_description
1 polymer ?
#
loop_
_entity_poly.entity_id
_entity_poly.type
_entity_poly.pdbx_seq_one_letter_code
_entity_poly.pdbx_strand_id
1 'polypeptide(L)'
;FACRYHGWAYGLDGRLLAAPNLREMPASVKERHGLRPVGLTQWAGYVWVCLDNQADSLAARVEPQLRHRLGHLEVLERYRLEDLALAKTIVCDVHANWKSPAEH
;
A
#
# COMPACT_ATOMS: atom_id res chain seq x y z
N PHE A 1 6.33 12.46 9.62
CA PHE A 1 6.22 12.80 8.19
C PHE A 1 5.87 14.27 8.03
N ALA A 2 6.44 14.93 7.03
CA ALA A 2 6.08 16.30 6.67
C ALA A 2 5.53 16.33 5.24
N CYS A 3 4.34 16.91 5.09
CA CYS A 3 3.73 17.11 3.79
C CYS A 3 4.39 18.30 3.10
N ARG A 4 4.95 18.12 1.92
CA ARG A 4 5.63 19.19 1.18
C ARG A 4 4.69 20.22 0.59
N TYR A 5 3.38 19.96 0.57
CA TYR A 5 2.40 20.88 -0.01
C TYR A 5 2.12 22.07 0.91
N HIS A 6 1.71 21.84 2.17
CA HIS A 6 1.40 22.91 3.13
C HIS A 6 2.22 22.86 4.43
N GLY A 7 3.24 22.00 4.50
CA GLY A 7 4.12 21.90 5.67
C GLY A 7 3.48 21.20 6.89
N TRP A 8 2.34 20.52 6.72
CA TRP A 8 1.74 19.79 7.82
C TRP A 8 2.61 18.61 8.21
N ALA A 9 2.81 18.43 9.50
CA ALA A 9 3.64 17.35 10.04
C ALA A 9 2.79 16.36 10.84
N TYR A 10 3.06 15.08 10.64
CA TYR A 10 2.34 13.97 11.27
C TYR A 10 3.31 13.04 11.99
N GLY A 11 2.86 12.45 13.10
CA GLY A 11 3.55 11.38 13.78
C GLY A 11 3.54 10.08 12.96
N LEU A 12 4.30 9.09 13.43
CA LEU A 12 4.26 7.73 12.86
C LEU A 12 2.93 7.02 13.14
N ASP A 13 2.21 7.47 14.15
CA ASP A 13 0.86 7.03 14.50
C ASP A 13 -0.25 7.74 13.69
N GLY A 14 0.12 8.62 12.76
CA GLY A 14 -0.79 9.38 11.91
C GLY A 14 -1.39 10.63 12.56
N ARG A 15 -1.11 10.94 13.83
CA ARG A 15 -1.64 12.17 14.47
C ARG A 15 -1.01 13.41 13.88
N LEU A 16 -1.82 14.48 13.71
CA LEU A 16 -1.33 15.77 13.28
C LEU A 16 -0.52 16.42 14.42
N LEU A 17 0.77 16.62 14.22
CA LEU A 17 1.68 17.25 15.18
C LEU A 17 1.76 18.76 14.99
N ALA A 18 1.89 19.21 13.74
CA ALA A 18 2.03 20.64 13.43
C ALA A 18 1.34 20.99 12.12
N ALA A 19 0.73 22.17 12.12
CA ALA A 19 0.12 22.80 10.94
C ALA A 19 0.53 24.29 10.93
N PRO A 20 1.68 24.64 10.33
CA PRO A 20 2.27 25.98 10.46
C PRO A 20 1.34 27.14 10.09
N ASN A 21 0.48 26.92 9.12
CA ASN A 21 -0.46 27.94 8.62
C ASN A 21 -1.76 28.04 9.45
N LEU A 22 -1.91 27.23 10.49
CA LEU A 22 -3.09 27.16 11.35
C LEU A 22 -2.68 27.22 12.82
N ARG A 23 -1.92 28.25 13.19
CA ARG A 23 -1.33 28.42 14.53
C ARG A 23 -2.37 28.46 15.65
N GLU A 24 -3.56 28.96 15.37
CA GLU A 24 -4.66 29.09 16.32
C GLU A 24 -5.66 27.92 16.28
N MET A 25 -5.30 26.83 15.60
CA MET A 25 -6.18 25.67 15.50
C MET A 25 -6.40 25.03 16.87
N PRO A 26 -7.66 24.91 17.34
CA PRO A 26 -7.97 24.24 18.59
C PRO A 26 -7.47 22.77 18.59
N ALA A 27 -7.10 22.26 19.77
CA ALA A 27 -6.64 20.86 19.91
C ALA A 27 -7.64 19.85 19.34
N SER A 28 -8.94 20.07 19.59
CA SER A 28 -10.02 19.22 19.05
C SER A 28 -10.08 19.18 17.52
N VAL A 29 -9.59 20.21 16.83
CA VAL A 29 -9.51 20.22 15.37
C VAL A 29 -8.28 19.44 14.92
N LYS A 30 -7.13 19.59 15.60
CA LYS A 30 -5.92 18.79 15.29
C LYS A 30 -6.19 17.28 15.39
N GLU A 31 -6.93 16.85 16.42
CA GLU A 31 -7.30 15.44 16.61
C GLU A 31 -8.11 14.89 15.44
N ARG A 32 -8.96 15.70 14.82
CA ARG A 32 -9.80 15.29 13.68
C ARG A 32 -9.09 15.35 12.32
N HIS A 33 -7.90 15.93 12.26
CA HIS A 33 -7.12 16.09 11.02
C HIS A 33 -5.91 15.16 10.95
N GLY A 34 -5.90 14.09 11.73
CA GLY A 34 -4.94 13.01 11.57
C GLY A 34 -5.07 12.27 10.24
N LEU A 35 -4.06 11.51 9.88
CA LEU A 35 -4.12 10.60 8.75
C LEU A 35 -5.14 9.50 9.04
N ARG A 36 -5.88 9.12 8.02
CA ARG A 36 -6.82 7.98 8.15
C ARG A 36 -6.03 6.68 8.15
N PRO A 37 -6.33 5.75 9.06
CA PRO A 37 -5.74 4.42 9.02
C PRO A 37 -6.16 3.70 7.75
N VAL A 38 -5.28 2.87 7.23
CA VAL A 38 -5.55 1.98 6.09
C VAL A 38 -5.18 0.56 6.49
N GLY A 39 -5.91 -0.42 5.99
CA GLY A 39 -5.56 -1.82 6.15
C GLY A 39 -4.23 -2.11 5.47
N LEU A 40 -3.30 -2.74 6.20
CA LEU A 40 -2.00 -3.13 5.69
C LEU A 40 -1.71 -4.58 6.04
N THR A 41 -1.22 -5.33 5.06
CA THR A 41 -0.82 -6.74 5.24
C THR A 41 0.45 -7.01 4.42
N GLN A 42 1.33 -7.83 4.96
CA GLN A 42 2.44 -8.41 4.21
C GLN A 42 2.08 -9.84 3.80
N TRP A 43 2.23 -10.13 2.51
CA TRP A 43 2.01 -11.48 2.00
C TRP A 43 2.84 -11.71 0.74
N ALA A 44 3.50 -12.86 0.67
CA ALA A 44 4.33 -13.30 -0.46
C ALA A 44 5.40 -12.26 -0.86
N GLY A 45 6.06 -11.61 0.11
CA GLY A 45 7.10 -10.61 -0.12
C GLY A 45 6.58 -9.22 -0.50
N TYR A 46 5.27 -9.03 -0.63
CA TYR A 46 4.63 -7.75 -0.97
C TYR A 46 3.93 -7.12 0.22
N VAL A 47 3.86 -5.79 0.20
CA VAL A 47 3.03 -5.00 1.11
C VAL A 47 1.73 -4.65 0.39
N TRP A 48 0.62 -5.11 0.93
CA TRP A 48 -0.73 -4.89 0.41
C TRP A 48 -1.43 -3.85 1.24
N VAL A 49 -2.09 -2.91 0.58
CA VAL A 49 -2.83 -1.81 1.21
C VAL A 49 -4.29 -1.86 0.78
N CYS A 50 -5.21 -1.70 1.74
CA CYS A 50 -6.63 -1.60 1.49
C CYS A 50 -7.17 -0.31 2.12
N LEU A 51 -7.85 0.52 1.31
CA LEU A 51 -8.47 1.75 1.77
C LEU A 51 -9.79 1.52 2.52
N ASP A 52 -10.37 0.33 2.37
CA ASP A 52 -11.56 -0.08 3.09
C ASP A 52 -11.16 -0.86 4.34
N ASN A 53 -11.28 -0.21 5.50
CA ASN A 53 -10.96 -0.81 6.80
C ASN A 53 -11.97 -1.88 7.26
N GLN A 54 -13.08 -2.03 6.56
CA GLN A 54 -14.09 -3.07 6.82
C GLN A 54 -13.95 -4.27 5.87
N ALA A 55 -12.99 -4.21 4.94
CA ALA A 55 -12.76 -5.30 4.01
C ALA A 55 -12.26 -6.56 4.73
N ASP A 56 -12.66 -7.71 4.23
CA ASP A 56 -12.10 -8.99 4.65
C ASP A 56 -10.57 -9.01 4.50
N SER A 57 -9.92 -9.88 5.25
CA SER A 57 -8.46 -10.04 5.16
C SER A 57 -8.04 -10.41 3.72
N LEU A 58 -6.82 -10.02 3.35
CA LEU A 58 -6.26 -10.38 2.03
C LEU A 58 -6.34 -11.88 1.79
N ALA A 59 -6.00 -12.71 2.77
CA ALA A 59 -6.06 -14.15 2.68
C ALA A 59 -7.49 -14.63 2.35
N ALA A 60 -8.50 -14.16 3.09
CA ALA A 60 -9.90 -14.56 2.86
C ALA A 60 -10.39 -14.22 1.44
N ARG A 61 -9.89 -13.12 0.85
CA ARG A 61 -10.30 -12.68 -0.49
C ARG A 61 -9.52 -13.35 -1.62
N VAL A 62 -8.26 -13.60 -1.42
CA VAL A 62 -7.32 -14.02 -2.49
C VAL A 62 -7.12 -15.54 -2.51
N GLU A 63 -7.01 -16.18 -1.36
CA GLU A 63 -6.75 -17.63 -1.29
C GLU A 63 -7.76 -18.50 -2.05
N PRO A 64 -9.09 -18.27 -1.97
CA PRO A 64 -10.03 -19.09 -2.70
C PRO A 64 -9.83 -19.01 -4.21
N GLN A 65 -9.49 -17.81 -4.72
CA GLN A 65 -9.24 -17.59 -6.14
C GLN A 65 -7.94 -18.26 -6.60
N LEU A 66 -6.89 -18.17 -5.77
CA LEU A 66 -5.62 -18.83 -6.06
C LEU A 66 -5.76 -20.35 -6.02
N ARG A 67 -6.45 -20.89 -5.01
CA ARG A 67 -6.74 -22.34 -4.94
C ARG A 67 -7.51 -22.82 -6.17
N HIS A 68 -8.48 -22.05 -6.62
CA HIS A 68 -9.23 -22.40 -7.83
C HIS A 68 -8.34 -22.45 -9.07
N ARG A 69 -7.38 -21.54 -9.21
CA ARG A 69 -6.50 -21.43 -10.39
C ARG A 69 -5.28 -22.37 -10.34
N LEU A 70 -4.69 -22.54 -9.16
CA LEU A 70 -3.43 -23.25 -8.96
C LEU A 70 -3.63 -24.67 -8.42
N GLY A 71 -4.83 -25.01 -7.97
CA GLY A 71 -5.14 -26.25 -7.27
C GLY A 71 -4.76 -26.21 -5.79
N HIS A 72 -3.53 -25.76 -5.46
CA HIS A 72 -3.06 -25.62 -4.08
C HIS A 72 -2.06 -24.46 -3.96
N LEU A 73 -1.96 -23.87 -2.76
CA LEU A 73 -1.14 -22.67 -2.52
C LEU A 73 0.36 -22.97 -2.37
N GLU A 74 0.71 -24.21 -2.03
CA GLU A 74 2.10 -24.66 -1.87
C GLU A 74 2.95 -24.45 -3.14
N VAL A 75 2.29 -24.33 -4.31
CA VAL A 75 2.97 -23.96 -5.56
C VAL A 75 3.67 -22.61 -5.44
N LEU A 76 3.07 -21.65 -4.72
CA LEU A 76 3.66 -20.32 -4.52
C LEU A 76 4.86 -20.36 -3.57
N GLU A 77 4.82 -21.24 -2.57
CA GLU A 77 5.91 -21.41 -1.61
C GLU A 77 7.22 -21.84 -2.26
N ARG A 78 7.14 -22.58 -3.38
CA ARG A 78 8.31 -22.98 -4.15
C ARG A 78 9.10 -21.81 -4.71
N TYR A 79 8.43 -20.71 -5.01
CA TYR A 79 9.08 -19.53 -5.59
C TYR A 79 9.74 -18.67 -4.54
N ARG A 80 9.47 -18.89 -3.24
CA ARG A 80 10.04 -18.12 -2.14
C ARG A 80 10.04 -16.61 -2.45
N LEU A 81 8.85 -16.09 -2.78
CA LEU A 81 8.70 -14.73 -3.31
C LEU A 81 9.26 -13.67 -2.36
N GLU A 82 9.23 -13.95 -1.05
CA GLU A 82 9.79 -13.09 -0.01
C GLU A 82 11.32 -12.98 -0.05
N ASP A 83 11.99 -13.96 -0.63
CA ASP A 83 13.46 -14.02 -0.74
C ASP A 83 13.99 -13.51 -2.08
N LEU A 84 13.09 -13.14 -3.00
CA LEU A 84 13.51 -12.64 -4.31
C LEU A 84 14.24 -11.30 -4.18
N ALA A 85 15.37 -11.18 -4.88
CA ALA A 85 16.13 -9.96 -5.00
C ALA A 85 16.08 -9.44 -6.43
N LEU A 86 16.06 -8.11 -6.58
CA LEU A 86 16.12 -7.47 -7.89
C LEU A 86 17.48 -7.74 -8.56
N ALA A 87 17.51 -8.58 -9.56
CA ALA A 87 18.73 -8.91 -10.30
C ALA A 87 19.10 -7.82 -11.32
N LYS A 88 18.12 -7.24 -12.02
CA LYS A 88 18.35 -6.25 -13.07
C LYS A 88 17.07 -5.45 -13.34
N THR A 89 17.23 -4.17 -13.60
CA THR A 89 16.17 -3.33 -14.16
C THR A 89 16.44 -3.09 -15.64
N ILE A 90 15.44 -3.32 -16.48
CA ILE A 90 15.47 -3.00 -17.91
C ILE A 90 14.44 -1.90 -18.12
N VAL A 91 14.87 -0.76 -18.67
CA VAL A 91 13.99 0.36 -19.01
C VAL A 91 13.86 0.40 -20.52
N CYS A 92 12.63 0.38 -21.01
CA CYS A 92 12.32 0.50 -22.43
C CYS A 92 11.33 1.64 -22.64
N ASP A 93 11.64 2.55 -23.56
CA ASP A 93 10.70 3.57 -24.01
C ASP A 93 9.78 2.99 -25.08
N VAL A 94 8.49 2.93 -24.80
CA VAL A 94 7.50 2.36 -25.72
C VAL A 94 6.50 3.44 -26.12
N HIS A 95 6.46 3.77 -27.40
CA HIS A 95 5.51 4.72 -27.97
C HIS A 95 4.12 4.07 -28.18
N ALA A 96 3.48 3.66 -27.08
CA ALA A 96 2.19 3.01 -27.11
C ALA A 96 1.35 3.40 -25.87
N ASN A 97 0.05 3.14 -25.94
CA ASN A 97 -0.78 3.27 -24.74
C ASN A 97 -0.29 2.27 -23.68
N TRP A 98 -0.28 2.67 -22.42
CA TRP A 98 0.21 1.84 -21.28
C TRP A 98 -0.49 0.48 -21.17
N LYS A 99 -1.73 0.37 -21.64
CA LYS A 99 -2.49 -0.89 -21.63
C LYS A 99 -1.90 -1.93 -22.57
N SER A 100 -1.34 -1.50 -23.69
CA SER A 100 -0.78 -2.40 -24.72
C SER A 100 0.38 -3.28 -24.20
N PRO A 101 1.37 -2.74 -23.45
CA PRO A 101 2.41 -3.56 -22.81
C PRO A 101 1.91 -4.41 -21.63
N ALA A 102 0.78 -4.05 -21.03
CA ALA A 102 0.25 -4.78 -19.86
C ALA A 102 -0.60 -6.00 -20.24
N GLU A 103 -1.01 -6.12 -21.51
CA GLU A 103 -1.82 -7.23 -22.04
C GLU A 103 -0.99 -8.37 -22.65
N HIS A 104 0.32 -8.21 -22.71
CA HIS A 104 1.30 -9.19 -23.17
C HIS A 104 2.15 -9.72 -22.03
#